data_c8592d6605d86d9df08f46d643dba697
#
_entry.id   c8592d6605d86d9df08f46d643dba697
#
_cell.length_a   1.000
_cell.length_b   1.000
_cell.length_c   1.000
_cell.angle_alpha   90.00
_cell.angle_beta   90.00
_cell.angle_gamma   90.00
#
_symmetry.space_group_name_H-M   'P 1'
#
loop_
_entity.id
_entity.type
_entity.pdbx_description
1 polymer ?
#
loop_
_entity_poly.entity_id
_entity_poly.type
_entity_poly.pdbx_seq_one_letter_code
_entity_poly.pdbx_strand_id
1 'polypeptide(L)'
;MKKILLLITLVVLFAFQSCKDHSKEVFAKGEIELISPQQVYDAVYSEDIIQLIDVRTPKEYKESHLEGAQNICVTNEDFNEKVKTLDKSKPVYVYCNQGLGSKQAALRLKEMGFTKIYDMDGGLLMWKERKLEVSK
;
A
#
# COMPACT_ATOMS: atom_id res chain seq x y z
N MET A 1 -46.52 -4.95 45.67
CA MET A 1 -45.13 -4.46 45.71
C MET A 1 -44.12 -5.41 45.04
N LYS A 2 -44.18 -6.74 45.29
CA LYS A 2 -43.24 -7.71 44.65
C LYS A 2 -43.35 -7.81 43.12
N LYS A 3 -44.55 -7.63 42.55
CA LYS A 3 -44.76 -7.71 41.08
C LYS A 3 -44.26 -6.46 40.32
N ILE A 4 -44.27 -5.30 40.97
CA ILE A 4 -43.76 -4.03 40.39
C ILE A 4 -42.23 -4.04 40.38
N LEU A 5 -41.61 -4.60 41.43
CA LEU A 5 -40.16 -4.72 41.52
C LEU A 5 -39.60 -5.66 40.41
N LEU A 6 -40.33 -6.73 40.08
CA LEU A 6 -39.93 -7.69 39.03
C LEU A 6 -40.04 -7.07 37.63
N LEU A 7 -41.03 -6.19 37.41
CA LEU A 7 -41.15 -5.45 36.12
C LEU A 7 -40.06 -4.42 35.94
N ILE A 8 -39.64 -3.74 37.00
CA ILE A 8 -38.56 -2.74 36.96
C ILE A 8 -37.21 -3.43 36.66
N THR A 9 -36.95 -4.60 37.24
CA THR A 9 -35.71 -5.36 36.97
C THR A 9 -35.66 -5.88 35.54
N LEU A 10 -36.79 -6.25 34.94
CA LEU A 10 -36.85 -6.72 33.56
C LEU A 10 -36.62 -5.60 32.54
N VAL A 11 -37.10 -4.36 32.84
CA VAL A 11 -36.89 -3.19 31.97
C VAL A 11 -35.43 -2.72 32.02
N VAL A 12 -34.77 -2.80 33.19
CA VAL A 12 -33.36 -2.45 33.31
C VAL A 12 -32.43 -3.41 32.58
N LEU A 13 -32.79 -4.70 32.51
CA LEU A 13 -32.02 -5.68 31.76
C LEU A 13 -32.10 -5.49 30.24
N PHE A 14 -33.18 -4.89 29.72
CA PHE A 14 -33.30 -4.62 28.27
C PHE A 14 -32.61 -3.33 27.83
N ALA A 15 -32.29 -2.41 28.74
CA ALA A 15 -31.64 -1.14 28.44
C ALA A 15 -30.12 -1.29 28.17
N PHE A 16 -29.51 -2.41 28.53
CA PHE A 16 -28.07 -2.62 28.35
C PHE A 16 -27.70 -3.35 27.03
N GLN A 17 -28.66 -3.71 26.18
CA GLN A 17 -28.41 -4.47 24.96
C GLN A 17 -28.47 -3.64 23.68
N SER A 18 -28.44 -2.30 23.79
CA SER A 18 -28.40 -1.38 22.64
C SER A 18 -27.10 -0.60 22.55
N CYS A 19 -25.99 -1.21 22.97
CA CYS A 19 -24.67 -0.85 22.45
C CYS A 19 -24.34 -1.81 21.35
N LYS A 20 -25.05 -1.72 20.23
CA LYS A 20 -24.64 -2.31 18.98
C LYS A 20 -23.39 -1.54 18.59
N ASP A 21 -22.31 -2.22 18.79
CA ASP A 21 -20.95 -1.94 18.36
C ASP A 21 -20.94 -1.23 17.00
N HIS A 22 -20.93 0.10 17.02
CA HIS A 22 -20.58 0.93 15.88
C HIS A 22 -19.05 1.06 15.85
N SER A 23 -18.40 -0.02 16.28
CA SER A 23 -16.97 -0.13 16.31
C SER A 23 -16.46 -0.63 14.97
N LYS A 24 -15.90 0.32 14.26
CA LYS A 24 -14.76 0.07 13.40
C LYS A 24 -15.04 -0.52 12.02
N GLU A 25 -15.58 0.27 11.15
CA GLU A 25 -14.83 0.43 9.93
C GLU A 25 -13.64 1.36 10.24
N VAL A 26 -12.67 0.85 10.96
CA VAL A 26 -11.31 1.38 10.90
C VAL A 26 -10.82 0.98 9.53
N PHE A 27 -11.07 1.81 8.53
CA PHE A 27 -10.29 1.78 7.31
C PHE A 27 -8.83 1.82 7.77
N ALA A 28 -8.14 0.70 7.59
CA ALA A 28 -6.72 0.63 7.89
C ALA A 28 -6.06 1.74 7.08
N LYS A 29 -5.65 2.80 7.77
CA LYS A 29 -5.02 3.96 7.13
C LYS A 29 -3.73 3.42 6.53
N GLY A 30 -3.65 3.33 5.20
CA GLY A 30 -2.50 2.76 4.51
C GLY A 30 -1.20 3.36 5.05
N GLU A 31 -0.21 2.53 5.24
CA GLU A 31 1.10 2.92 5.73
C GLU A 31 2.08 3.05 4.57
N ILE A 32 2.79 4.18 4.51
CA ILE A 32 3.89 4.40 3.57
C ILE A 32 5.19 4.33 4.37
N GLU A 33 6.10 3.47 3.94
CA GLU A 33 7.42 3.31 4.54
C GLU A 33 8.50 3.53 3.48
N LEU A 34 9.45 4.42 3.78
CA LEU A 34 10.62 4.64 2.95
C LEU A 34 11.66 3.55 3.27
N ILE A 35 12.07 2.77 2.27
CA ILE A 35 13.02 1.68 2.43
C ILE A 35 14.23 1.83 1.49
N SER A 36 15.34 1.25 1.87
CA SER A 36 16.58 1.32 1.08
C SER A 36 16.52 0.45 -0.18
N PRO A 37 17.32 0.76 -1.22
CA PRO A 37 17.48 -0.11 -2.38
C PRO A 37 17.87 -1.54 -2.03
N GLN A 38 18.67 -1.76 -0.98
CA GLN A 38 19.02 -3.10 -0.54
C GLN A 38 17.81 -3.89 -0.03
N GLN A 39 16.93 -3.25 0.74
CA GLN A 39 15.70 -3.91 1.21
C GLN A 39 14.76 -4.28 0.06
N VAL A 40 14.69 -3.41 -0.97
CA VAL A 40 13.94 -3.75 -2.20
C VAL A 40 14.61 -4.90 -2.95
N TYR A 41 15.95 -4.89 -3.07
CA TYR A 41 16.70 -5.98 -3.68
C TYR A 41 16.41 -7.31 -2.99
N ASP A 42 16.51 -7.35 -1.67
CA ASP A 42 16.26 -8.55 -0.88
C ASP A 42 14.82 -9.07 -1.07
N ALA A 43 13.84 -8.16 -1.21
CA ALA A 43 12.46 -8.52 -1.50
C ALA A 43 12.27 -9.06 -2.93
N VAL A 44 12.90 -8.44 -3.93
CA VAL A 44 12.82 -8.86 -5.36
C VAL A 44 13.37 -10.26 -5.55
N TYR A 45 14.46 -10.60 -4.88
CA TYR A 45 15.14 -11.90 -5.01
C TYR A 45 14.78 -12.89 -3.89
N SER A 46 13.74 -12.61 -3.10
CA SER A 46 13.16 -13.56 -2.15
C SER A 46 12.36 -14.66 -2.88
N GLU A 47 11.91 -15.67 -2.13
CA GLU A 47 11.02 -16.69 -2.67
C GLU A 47 9.58 -16.19 -2.86
N ASP A 48 9.23 -15.04 -2.28
CA ASP A 48 7.90 -14.46 -2.35
C ASP A 48 7.71 -13.64 -3.64
N ILE A 49 6.53 -13.75 -4.23
CA ILE A 49 6.14 -12.90 -5.36
C ILE A 49 5.65 -11.56 -4.79
N ILE A 50 6.38 -10.50 -5.08
CA ILE A 50 6.04 -9.14 -4.64
C ILE A 50 5.31 -8.35 -5.73
N GLN A 51 4.58 -7.32 -5.34
CA GLN A 51 4.01 -6.32 -6.24
C GLN A 51 5.00 -5.16 -6.34
N LEU A 52 5.78 -5.10 -7.42
CA LEU A 52 6.77 -4.05 -7.66
C LEU A 52 6.37 -3.22 -8.86
N ILE A 53 6.26 -1.90 -8.70
CA ILE A 53 5.91 -0.99 -9.78
C ILE A 53 6.97 0.08 -10.02
N ASP A 54 7.33 0.22 -11.28
CA ASP A 54 8.12 1.34 -11.82
C ASP A 54 7.16 2.43 -12.29
N VAL A 55 7.19 3.59 -11.64
CA VAL A 55 6.25 4.68 -11.94
C VAL A 55 6.81 5.72 -12.90
N ARG A 56 7.96 5.43 -13.52
CA ARG A 56 8.57 6.24 -14.57
C ARG A 56 7.84 6.07 -15.90
N THR A 57 8.26 6.86 -16.89
CA THR A 57 7.74 6.74 -18.25
C THR A 57 8.04 5.37 -18.89
N PRO A 58 7.22 4.91 -19.85
CA PRO A 58 7.49 3.66 -20.57
C PRO A 58 8.84 3.65 -21.29
N LYS A 59 9.32 4.81 -21.74
CA LYS A 59 10.62 4.95 -22.37
C LYS A 59 11.76 4.63 -21.40
N GLU A 60 11.74 5.26 -20.22
CA GLU A 60 12.74 5.03 -19.16
C GLU A 60 12.73 3.58 -18.66
N TYR A 61 11.52 3.00 -18.51
CA TYR A 61 11.38 1.59 -18.13
C TYR A 61 12.04 0.65 -19.14
N LYS A 62 11.85 0.88 -20.44
CA LYS A 62 12.47 0.07 -21.50
C LYS A 62 13.99 0.17 -21.55
N GLU A 63 14.56 1.29 -21.11
CA GLU A 63 16.02 1.46 -21.07
C GLU A 63 16.65 0.60 -19.96
N SER A 64 16.06 0.58 -18.80
CA SER A 64 16.43 -0.29 -17.67
C SER A 64 15.37 -0.23 -16.58
N HIS A 65 15.12 -1.33 -15.89
CA HIS A 65 14.18 -1.44 -14.78
C HIS A 65 14.61 -2.50 -13.77
N LEU A 66 13.97 -2.59 -12.62
CA LEU A 66 14.21 -3.65 -11.67
C LEU A 66 13.53 -4.94 -12.14
N GLU A 67 14.16 -6.07 -11.85
CA GLU A 67 13.62 -7.39 -12.19
C GLU A 67 12.20 -7.56 -11.63
N GLY A 68 11.28 -8.05 -12.48
CA GLY A 68 9.89 -8.27 -12.10
C GLY A 68 9.03 -7.01 -11.92
N ALA A 69 9.58 -5.81 -12.15
CA ALA A 69 8.82 -4.57 -12.04
C ALA A 69 7.79 -4.43 -13.16
N GLN A 70 6.58 -4.02 -12.81
CA GLN A 70 5.54 -3.63 -13.75
C GLN A 70 5.59 -2.11 -13.96
N ASN A 71 5.58 -1.65 -15.21
CA ASN A 71 5.54 -0.22 -15.49
C ASN A 71 4.12 0.35 -15.40
N ILE A 72 3.90 1.22 -14.42
CA ILE A 72 2.65 1.96 -14.25
C ILE A 72 3.02 3.44 -14.03
N CYS A 73 3.11 4.20 -15.11
CA CYS A 73 3.58 5.58 -15.09
C CYS A 73 2.65 6.49 -14.27
N VAL A 74 3.19 7.16 -13.24
CA VAL A 74 2.40 7.99 -12.31
C VAL A 74 1.79 9.23 -12.97
N THR A 75 2.37 9.72 -14.05
CA THR A 75 1.89 10.90 -14.76
C THR A 75 0.81 10.58 -15.81
N ASN A 76 0.57 9.31 -16.10
CA ASN A 76 -0.47 8.91 -17.03
C ASN A 76 -1.86 8.99 -16.39
N GLU A 77 -2.85 9.37 -17.18
CA GLU A 77 -4.26 9.46 -16.74
C GLU A 77 -4.81 8.10 -16.28
N ASP A 78 -4.33 7.01 -16.88
CA ASP A 78 -4.75 5.64 -16.58
C ASP A 78 -4.05 4.99 -15.38
N PHE A 79 -3.21 5.74 -14.65
CA PHE A 79 -2.51 5.22 -13.47
C PHE A 79 -3.47 4.54 -12.48
N ASN A 80 -4.55 5.22 -12.10
CA ASN A 80 -5.51 4.70 -11.13
C ASN A 80 -6.20 3.42 -11.63
N GLU A 81 -6.47 3.32 -12.93
CA GLU A 81 -7.08 2.11 -13.50
C GLU A 81 -6.10 0.93 -13.48
N LYS A 82 -4.84 1.18 -13.86
CA LYS A 82 -3.80 0.14 -13.89
C LYS A 82 -3.50 -0.42 -12.50
N VAL A 83 -3.41 0.42 -11.48
CA VAL A 83 -3.13 -0.05 -10.12
C VAL A 83 -4.29 -0.83 -9.49
N LYS A 84 -5.51 -0.78 -10.04
CA LYS A 84 -6.63 -1.62 -9.60
C LYS A 84 -6.38 -3.11 -9.80
N THR A 85 -5.45 -3.49 -10.67
CA THR A 85 -5.05 -4.88 -10.89
C THR A 85 -4.21 -5.46 -9.75
N LEU A 86 -3.70 -4.61 -8.87
CA LEU A 86 -2.88 -5.00 -7.72
C LEU A 86 -3.77 -5.36 -6.52
N ASP A 87 -3.28 -6.26 -5.68
CA ASP A 87 -3.93 -6.66 -4.44
C ASP A 87 -3.67 -5.63 -3.33
N LYS A 88 -4.68 -4.90 -2.92
CA LYS A 88 -4.58 -3.84 -1.91
C LYS A 88 -4.26 -4.35 -0.51
N SER A 89 -4.52 -5.63 -0.24
CA SER A 89 -4.23 -6.28 1.04
C SER A 89 -2.77 -6.69 1.20
N LYS A 90 -2.02 -6.72 0.10
CA LYS A 90 -0.60 -7.08 0.06
C LYS A 90 0.28 -5.84 -0.06
N PRO A 91 1.53 -5.91 0.43
CA PRO A 91 2.49 -4.84 0.22
C PRO A 91 2.71 -4.54 -1.25
N VAL A 92 2.83 -3.26 -1.59
CA VAL A 92 3.26 -2.80 -2.91
C VAL A 92 4.54 -1.99 -2.77
N TYR A 93 5.52 -2.29 -3.63
CA TYR A 93 6.80 -1.61 -3.71
C TYR A 93 6.76 -0.65 -4.89
N VAL A 94 7.19 0.59 -4.68
CA VAL A 94 7.21 1.62 -5.72
C VAL A 94 8.57 2.27 -5.84
N TYR A 95 8.97 2.59 -7.06
CA TYR A 95 10.17 3.38 -7.30
C TYR A 95 10.04 4.24 -8.56
N CYS A 96 10.85 5.30 -8.59
CA CYS A 96 11.07 6.15 -9.75
C CYS A 96 12.57 6.40 -9.94
N ASN A 97 12.97 7.50 -10.59
CA ASN A 97 14.40 7.80 -10.77
C ASN A 97 15.09 8.28 -9.48
N GLN A 98 14.47 9.22 -8.74
CA GLN A 98 15.10 9.92 -7.60
C GLN A 98 14.19 10.03 -6.36
N GLY A 99 12.96 9.49 -6.40
CA GLY A 99 12.04 9.45 -5.27
C GLY A 99 10.85 10.41 -5.33
N LEU A 100 10.84 11.44 -6.18
CA LEU A 100 9.71 12.39 -6.24
C LEU A 100 8.45 11.77 -6.85
N GLY A 101 8.57 11.06 -7.97
CA GLY A 101 7.46 10.39 -8.63
C GLY A 101 6.91 9.24 -7.81
N SER A 102 7.76 8.45 -7.15
CA SER A 102 7.34 7.34 -6.30
C SER A 102 6.63 7.81 -5.05
N LYS A 103 7.05 8.92 -4.44
CA LYS A 103 6.34 9.55 -3.33
C LYS A 103 4.92 9.97 -3.73
N GLN A 104 4.75 10.57 -4.91
CA GLN A 104 3.44 10.92 -5.45
C GLN A 104 2.58 9.68 -5.68
N ALA A 105 3.15 8.63 -6.28
CA ALA A 105 2.46 7.36 -6.48
C ALA A 105 2.04 6.71 -5.16
N ALA A 106 2.93 6.69 -4.16
CA ALA A 106 2.66 6.13 -2.84
C ALA A 106 1.47 6.82 -2.15
N LEU A 107 1.37 8.16 -2.24
CA LEU A 107 0.24 8.90 -1.70
C LEU A 107 -1.07 8.53 -2.41
N ARG A 108 -1.06 8.42 -3.75
CA ARG A 108 -2.24 7.99 -4.51
C ARG A 108 -2.67 6.57 -4.17
N LEU A 109 -1.72 5.64 -4.06
CA LEU A 109 -2.00 4.26 -3.64
C LEU A 109 -2.64 4.20 -2.25
N LYS A 110 -2.13 4.99 -1.31
CA LYS A 110 -2.71 5.11 0.03
C LYS A 110 -4.16 5.62 -0.01
N GLU A 111 -4.44 6.66 -0.79
CA GLU A 111 -5.80 7.19 -1.00
C GLU A 111 -6.73 6.16 -1.64
N MET A 112 -6.20 5.28 -2.49
CA MET A 112 -6.93 4.19 -3.14
C MET A 112 -7.15 2.97 -2.25
N GLY A 113 -6.65 2.98 -1.00
CA GLY A 113 -6.90 1.94 0.00
C GLY A 113 -5.86 0.82 0.07
N PHE A 114 -4.66 1.02 -0.48
CA PHE A 114 -3.54 0.10 -0.25
C PHE A 114 -3.09 0.18 1.21
N THR A 115 -2.91 -0.97 1.85
CA THR A 115 -2.65 -1.05 3.29
C THR A 115 -1.18 -0.87 3.65
N LYS A 116 -0.26 -1.31 2.79
CA LYS A 116 1.19 -1.18 2.99
C LYS A 116 1.89 -0.81 1.68
N ILE A 117 2.64 0.27 1.72
CA ILE A 117 3.36 0.80 0.55
C ILE A 117 4.80 1.01 0.96
N TYR A 118 5.72 0.39 0.22
CA TYR A 118 7.15 0.60 0.36
C TYR A 118 7.65 1.50 -0.76
N ASP A 119 8.14 2.68 -0.41
CA ASP A 119 8.75 3.64 -1.35
C ASP A 119 10.27 3.48 -1.31
N MET A 120 10.90 3.21 -2.45
CA MET A 120 12.35 3.02 -2.51
C MET A 120 13.08 4.36 -2.47
N ASP A 121 13.87 4.57 -1.43
CA ASP A 121 14.69 5.76 -1.24
C ASP A 121 15.70 5.96 -2.36
N GLY A 122 15.81 7.18 -2.85
CA GLY A 122 16.76 7.58 -3.90
C GLY A 122 16.51 6.97 -5.28
N GLY A 123 15.47 6.12 -5.42
CA GLY A 123 15.02 5.56 -6.68
C GLY A 123 16.08 4.75 -7.44
N LEU A 124 15.91 4.65 -8.76
CA LEU A 124 16.81 3.87 -9.62
C LEU A 124 18.23 4.45 -9.65
N LEU A 125 18.38 5.76 -9.41
CA LEU A 125 19.71 6.38 -9.33
C LEU A 125 20.53 5.75 -8.21
N MET A 126 20.00 5.74 -6.98
CA MET A 126 20.69 5.14 -5.82
C MET A 126 20.86 3.62 -5.97
N TRP A 127 19.92 2.94 -6.59
CA TRP A 127 20.05 1.52 -6.93
C TRP A 127 21.30 1.25 -7.78
N LYS A 128 21.48 2.04 -8.86
CA LYS A 128 22.65 1.95 -9.76
C LYS A 128 23.97 2.37 -9.08
N GLU A 129 23.95 3.38 -8.22
CA GLU A 129 25.12 3.78 -7.43
C GLU A 129 25.61 2.64 -6.52
N ARG A 130 24.68 1.83 -6.01
CA ARG A 130 24.99 0.63 -5.23
C ARG A 130 25.41 -0.57 -6.09
N LYS A 131 25.47 -0.41 -7.43
CA LYS A 131 25.82 -1.46 -8.40
C LYS A 131 24.91 -2.68 -8.34
N LEU A 132 23.64 -2.49 -7.99
CA LEU A 132 22.62 -3.52 -8.03
C LEU A 132 22.18 -3.77 -9.46
N GLU A 133 21.83 -5.00 -9.78
CA GLU A 133 21.47 -5.43 -11.14
C GLU A 133 20.17 -4.78 -11.63
N VAL A 134 20.13 -4.48 -12.94
CA VAL A 134 18.95 -3.99 -13.63
C VAL A 134 18.64 -4.86 -14.83
N SER A 135 17.37 -5.03 -15.15
CA SER A 135 16.87 -5.66 -16.37
C SER A 135 16.70 -4.64 -17.50
N LYS A 136 16.59 -5.13 -18.74
CA LYS A 136 16.34 -4.33 -19.95
C LYS A 136 15.11 -4.83 -20.68
#